data_403209ec517496dc4f6f0439e0dec10d
#
_entry.id   403209ec517496dc4f6f0439e0dec10d
#
_cell.length_a   1.000
_cell.length_b   1.000
_cell.length_c   1.000
_cell.angle_alpha   90.00
_cell.angle_beta   90.00
_cell.angle_gamma   90.00
#
_symmetry.space_group_name_H-M   'P 1'
#
loop_
_entity.id
_entity.type
_entity.pdbx_description
1 polymer ?
#
loop_
_entity_poly.entity_id
_entity_poly.type
_entity_poly.pdbx_seq_one_letter_code
_entity_poly.pdbx_strand_id
1 'polypeptide(L)'
;PFYFGLYGGSAMAGFLESDPDAAPFFQALGYQPTARHLVYQCDLNDHHVPVSVRLMEIRRKMELRAVAQPDPLTWWWSTRYGRLESLRFLLGPKAGGLAAAGVTVVALDHYLSKWQSQSIGLTDLAVPKAEQRQGFGQALILGVMRRLRDELFTQVECHAPDGNEAAKGLLESCGFKQVDAGSVFQRPSD
;
A
#
# COMPACT_ATOMS: atom_id res chain seq x y z
N PRO A 1 -17.33 -1.37 -6.19
CA PRO A 1 -16.43 -1.96 -5.18
C PRO A 1 -15.84 -0.86 -4.32
N PHE A 2 -15.52 -1.20 -3.06
CA PHE A 2 -14.81 -0.30 -2.15
C PHE A 2 -13.41 -0.85 -2.01
N TYR A 3 -12.43 -0.05 -2.35
CA TYR A 3 -11.03 -0.39 -2.13
C TYR A 3 -10.52 0.28 -0.86
N PHE A 4 -9.47 -0.30 -0.30
CA PHE A 4 -8.80 0.24 0.85
C PHE A 4 -8.42 1.70 0.64
N GLY A 5 -8.84 2.55 1.56
CA GLY A 5 -8.49 3.96 1.55
C GLY A 5 -9.20 4.84 0.54
N LEU A 6 -10.07 4.31 -0.28
CA LEU A 6 -11.02 5.09 -1.05
C LEU A 6 -12.27 5.35 -0.20
N TYR A 7 -13.05 6.37 -0.55
CA TYR A 7 -14.25 6.78 0.20
C TYR A 7 -13.97 7.26 1.64
N GLY A 8 -13.26 8.35 1.73
CA GLY A 8 -13.26 9.20 2.92
C GLY A 8 -12.28 8.85 4.01
N GLY A 9 -11.34 7.98 3.76
CA GLY A 9 -10.48 7.56 4.84
C GLY A 9 -9.00 7.78 4.64
N SER A 10 -8.42 7.69 3.47
CA SER A 10 -6.97 7.66 3.34
C SER A 10 -6.37 8.94 2.74
N ALA A 11 -5.04 9.03 2.78
CA ALA A 11 -4.30 10.04 2.05
C ALA A 11 -4.55 9.95 0.54
N MET A 12 -5.10 8.82 0.10
CA MET A 12 -5.45 8.51 -1.26
C MET A 12 -6.96 8.40 -1.42
N ALA A 13 -7.70 9.33 -0.83
CA ALA A 13 -9.14 9.43 -1.03
C ALA A 13 -9.44 9.63 -2.52
N GLY A 14 -10.63 9.24 -2.94
CA GLY A 14 -11.08 9.43 -4.30
C GLY A 14 -12.27 8.54 -4.62
N PHE A 15 -12.80 8.72 -5.81
CA PHE A 15 -13.88 7.91 -6.36
C PHE A 15 -13.33 7.06 -7.48
N LEU A 16 -13.75 5.81 -7.54
CA LEU A 16 -13.24 4.85 -8.50
C LEU A 16 -13.61 5.26 -9.93
N GLU A 17 -12.67 5.13 -10.84
CA GLU A 17 -12.90 5.37 -12.27
C GLU A 17 -13.75 4.26 -12.90
N SER A 18 -13.80 3.07 -12.29
CA SER A 18 -14.73 2.00 -12.66
C SER A 18 -16.19 2.29 -12.28
N ASP A 19 -16.46 3.35 -11.48
CA ASP A 19 -17.80 3.86 -11.24
C ASP A 19 -18.13 4.92 -12.29
N PRO A 20 -18.98 4.59 -13.29
CA PRO A 20 -19.27 5.48 -14.40
C PRO A 20 -20.05 6.74 -14.00
N ASP A 21 -20.70 6.73 -12.84
CA ASP A 21 -21.55 7.84 -12.38
C ASP A 21 -20.76 8.85 -11.52
N ALA A 22 -19.63 8.46 -10.97
CA ALA A 22 -18.88 9.31 -10.05
C ALA A 22 -18.39 10.61 -10.72
N ALA A 23 -17.67 10.51 -11.83
CA ALA A 23 -17.10 11.70 -12.49
C ALA A 23 -18.18 12.65 -13.02
N PRO A 24 -19.23 12.19 -13.74
CA PRO A 24 -20.34 13.06 -14.19
C PRO A 24 -21.07 13.75 -13.03
N PHE A 25 -21.29 13.03 -11.92
CA PHE A 25 -21.94 13.58 -10.73
C PHE A 25 -21.17 14.77 -10.16
N PHE A 26 -19.86 14.58 -9.89
CA PHE A 26 -19.04 15.65 -9.32
C PHE A 26 -18.86 16.83 -10.28
N GLN A 27 -18.68 16.57 -11.57
CA GLN A 27 -18.56 17.62 -12.58
C GLN A 27 -19.84 18.45 -12.72
N ALA A 28 -21.02 17.83 -12.67
CA ALA A 28 -22.30 18.53 -12.67
C ALA A 28 -22.47 19.47 -11.46
N LEU A 29 -21.81 19.17 -10.33
CA LEU A 29 -21.79 20.02 -9.14
C LEU A 29 -20.66 21.07 -9.14
N GLY A 30 -19.92 21.20 -10.25
CA GLY A 30 -18.84 22.16 -10.39
C GLY A 30 -17.49 21.72 -9.77
N TYR A 31 -17.36 20.45 -9.39
CA TYR A 31 -16.08 19.91 -8.93
C TYR A 31 -15.17 19.56 -10.11
N GLN A 32 -13.87 19.66 -9.89
CA GLN A 32 -12.84 19.30 -10.87
C GLN A 32 -11.89 18.23 -10.29
N PRO A 33 -11.38 17.30 -11.12
CA PRO A 33 -10.39 16.34 -10.67
C PRO A 33 -9.08 17.06 -10.36
N THR A 34 -8.50 16.79 -9.19
CA THR A 34 -7.26 17.43 -8.71
C THR A 34 -6.11 16.45 -8.49
N ALA A 35 -6.42 15.19 -8.23
CA ALA A 35 -5.43 14.13 -8.07
C ALA A 35 -5.99 12.80 -8.54
N ARG A 36 -5.10 11.93 -8.96
CA ARG A 36 -5.40 10.56 -9.39
C ARG A 36 -4.49 9.58 -8.66
N HIS A 37 -5.06 8.48 -8.19
CA HIS A 37 -4.35 7.43 -7.49
C HIS A 37 -4.65 6.08 -8.14
N LEU A 38 -3.62 5.28 -8.33
CA LEU A 38 -3.72 3.95 -8.90
C LEU A 38 -3.92 2.94 -7.78
N VAL A 39 -4.83 1.99 -7.99
CA VAL A 39 -5.10 0.88 -7.09
C VAL A 39 -4.38 -0.36 -7.61
N TYR A 40 -3.50 -0.90 -6.81
CA TYR A 40 -2.70 -2.09 -7.11
C TYR A 40 -3.10 -3.23 -6.19
N GLN A 41 -3.22 -4.42 -6.76
CA GLN A 41 -3.45 -5.65 -6.00
C GLN A 41 -2.48 -6.74 -6.42
N CYS A 42 -2.18 -7.65 -5.49
CA CYS A 42 -1.40 -8.85 -5.74
C CYS A 42 -2.07 -10.04 -5.06
N ASP A 43 -2.34 -11.09 -5.83
CA ASP A 43 -2.77 -12.40 -5.31
C ASP A 43 -1.55 -13.13 -4.75
N LEU A 44 -1.60 -13.48 -3.47
CA LEU A 44 -0.50 -14.16 -2.79
C LEU A 44 -0.43 -15.67 -3.08
N ASN A 45 -1.53 -16.29 -3.52
CA ASN A 45 -1.56 -17.73 -3.83
C ASN A 45 -0.71 -18.02 -5.07
N ASP A 46 -0.84 -17.18 -6.09
CA ASP A 46 -0.14 -17.32 -7.37
C ASP A 46 1.15 -16.49 -7.46
N HIS A 47 1.52 -15.81 -6.37
CA HIS A 47 2.66 -14.91 -6.38
C HIS A 47 4.00 -15.65 -6.41
N HIS A 48 4.78 -15.36 -7.46
CA HIS A 48 6.13 -15.84 -7.62
C HIS A 48 7.15 -14.76 -7.26
N VAL A 49 7.96 -15.05 -6.24
CA VAL A 49 9.01 -14.11 -5.82
C VAL A 49 10.11 -14.04 -6.88
N PRO A 50 10.44 -12.88 -7.43
CA PRO A 50 11.52 -12.75 -8.38
C PRO A 50 12.86 -13.17 -7.76
N VAL A 51 13.61 -13.97 -8.47
CA VAL A 51 14.95 -14.41 -8.05
C VAL A 51 15.98 -13.38 -8.52
N SER A 52 16.73 -12.82 -7.58
CA SER A 52 17.77 -11.83 -7.86
C SER A 52 18.91 -11.99 -6.87
N VAL A 53 20.16 -11.96 -7.37
CA VAL A 53 21.36 -12.00 -6.53
C VAL A 53 21.32 -10.88 -5.47
N ARG A 54 20.91 -9.68 -5.88
CA ARG A 54 20.77 -8.52 -4.99
C ARG A 54 19.78 -8.78 -3.84
N LEU A 55 18.63 -9.36 -4.14
CA LEU A 55 17.64 -9.71 -3.10
C LEU A 55 18.16 -10.79 -2.16
N MET A 56 18.92 -11.76 -2.66
CA MET A 56 19.55 -12.77 -1.83
C MET A 56 20.59 -12.17 -0.88
N GLU A 57 21.40 -11.23 -1.35
CA GLU A 57 22.38 -10.52 -0.51
C GLU A 57 21.71 -9.67 0.58
N ILE A 58 20.63 -8.96 0.22
CA ILE A 58 19.85 -8.19 1.19
C ILE A 58 19.28 -9.12 2.25
N ARG A 59 18.64 -10.23 1.89
CA ARG A 59 18.09 -11.21 2.83
C ARG A 59 19.13 -11.82 3.76
N ARG A 60 20.36 -11.95 3.29
CA ARG A 60 21.47 -12.46 4.13
C ARG A 60 21.88 -11.46 5.20
N LYS A 61 21.89 -10.17 4.89
CA LYS A 61 22.38 -9.08 5.77
C LYS A 61 21.27 -8.40 6.59
N MET A 62 20.06 -8.41 6.07
CA MET A 62 18.91 -7.70 6.63
C MET A 62 17.89 -8.69 7.21
N GLU A 63 17.09 -8.21 8.14
CA GLU A 63 15.95 -8.96 8.70
C GLU A 63 14.68 -8.11 8.69
N LEU A 64 13.55 -8.79 8.59
CA LEU A 64 12.23 -8.19 8.71
C LEU A 64 11.78 -8.28 10.17
N ARG A 65 11.50 -7.12 10.77
CA ARG A 65 10.99 -7.01 12.13
C ARG A 65 9.58 -6.46 12.11
N ALA A 66 8.67 -7.11 12.83
CA ALA A 66 7.35 -6.59 13.09
C ALA A 66 7.39 -5.80 14.41
N VAL A 67 6.88 -4.58 14.37
CA VAL A 67 6.77 -3.72 15.54
C VAL A 67 5.33 -3.20 15.65
N ALA A 68 4.86 -2.99 16.87
CA ALA A 68 3.56 -2.34 17.07
C ALA A 68 3.56 -1.00 16.32
N GLN A 69 2.45 -0.69 15.68
CA GLN A 69 2.28 0.64 15.10
C GLN A 69 2.40 1.66 16.23
N PRO A 70 3.27 2.65 16.14
CA PRO A 70 3.30 3.73 17.12
C PRO A 70 1.92 4.41 17.16
N ASP A 71 1.56 4.95 18.31
CA ASP A 71 0.30 5.69 18.50
C ASP A 71 0.05 6.64 17.32
N PRO A 72 -1.20 6.80 16.92
CA PRO A 72 -1.54 7.54 15.73
C PRO A 72 -0.93 8.93 15.77
N LEU A 73 0.01 9.17 14.88
CA LEU A 73 0.78 10.41 14.82
C LEU A 73 -0.09 11.62 14.46
N THR A 74 -1.28 11.38 13.88
CA THR A 74 -2.19 12.42 13.46
C THR A 74 -3.64 12.03 13.64
N TRP A 75 -4.51 13.03 13.84
CA TRP A 75 -5.96 12.85 13.84
C TRP A 75 -6.46 12.12 12.58
N TRP A 76 -5.89 12.46 11.43
CA TRP A 76 -6.20 11.81 10.15
C TRP A 76 -5.90 10.31 10.17
N TRP A 77 -4.79 9.91 10.72
CA TRP A 77 -4.45 8.48 10.83
C TRP A 77 -5.44 7.74 11.72
N SER A 78 -5.76 8.33 12.89
CA SER A 78 -6.75 7.76 13.82
C SER A 78 -8.13 7.59 13.20
N THR A 79 -8.60 8.56 12.43
CA THR A 79 -9.93 8.49 11.81
C THR A 79 -10.02 7.47 10.70
N ARG A 80 -8.92 7.17 10.03
CA ARG A 80 -8.86 6.24 8.89
C ARG A 80 -8.61 4.81 9.30
N TYR A 81 -7.63 4.62 10.15
CA TYR A 81 -7.08 3.31 10.48
C TYR A 81 -7.24 2.94 11.96
N GLY A 82 -7.66 3.86 12.82
CA GLY A 82 -7.70 3.64 14.26
C GLY A 82 -8.65 2.53 14.73
N ARG A 83 -9.52 2.02 13.84
CA ARG A 83 -10.39 0.88 14.09
C ARG A 83 -9.93 -0.41 13.42
N LEU A 84 -8.86 -0.34 12.64
CA LEU A 84 -8.30 -1.48 11.92
C LEU A 84 -7.05 -1.95 12.63
N GLU A 85 -6.90 -3.25 12.73
CA GLU A 85 -5.66 -3.83 13.21
C GLU A 85 -4.53 -3.47 12.26
N SER A 86 -3.44 -2.96 12.80
CA SER A 86 -2.29 -2.53 12.01
C SER A 86 -0.98 -2.93 12.67
N LEU A 87 0.01 -3.23 11.85
CA LEU A 87 1.34 -3.62 12.26
C LEU A 87 2.36 -2.98 11.33
N ARG A 88 3.44 -2.47 11.90
CA ARG A 88 4.54 -1.91 11.11
C ARG A 88 5.64 -2.92 10.90
N PHE A 89 6.04 -3.13 9.65
CA PHE A 89 7.21 -3.92 9.29
C PHE A 89 8.39 -3.02 8.96
N LEU A 90 9.54 -3.38 9.51
CA LEU A 90 10.82 -2.69 9.29
C LEU A 90 11.83 -3.67 8.72
N LEU A 91 12.55 -3.27 7.69
CA LEU A 91 13.70 -3.98 7.17
C LEU A 91 14.97 -3.31 7.71
N GLY A 92 15.70 -3.99 8.55
CA GLY A 92 16.89 -3.46 9.21
C GLY A 92 18.06 -4.45 9.21
N PRO A 93 19.30 -3.98 9.47
CA PRO A 93 20.46 -4.85 9.56
C PRO A 93 20.32 -5.87 10.68
N LYS A 94 20.72 -7.13 10.45
CA LYS A 94 20.77 -8.19 11.48
C LYS A 94 21.72 -7.84 12.62
N ALA A 95 22.77 -7.10 12.33
CA ALA A 95 23.74 -6.64 13.32
C ALA A 95 23.22 -5.50 14.21
N GLY A 96 21.96 -5.06 14.00
CA GLY A 96 21.40 -3.89 14.67
C GLY A 96 21.62 -2.60 13.89
N GLY A 97 20.90 -1.54 14.28
CA GLY A 97 20.96 -0.23 13.62
C GLY A 97 19.60 0.25 13.12
N LEU A 98 19.62 1.36 12.38
CA LEU A 98 18.44 1.98 11.83
C LEU A 98 17.82 1.12 10.70
N ALA A 99 16.51 1.16 10.59
CA ALA A 99 15.80 0.49 9.50
C ALA A 99 16.07 1.20 8.17
N ALA A 100 16.36 0.43 7.14
CA ALA A 100 16.56 0.90 5.77
C ALA A 100 15.24 1.10 5.00
N ALA A 101 14.18 0.45 5.46
CA ALA A 101 12.84 0.62 4.88
C ALA A 101 11.76 0.23 5.90
N GLY A 102 10.56 0.77 5.74
CA GLY A 102 9.41 0.44 6.57
C GLY A 102 8.10 0.53 5.81
N VAL A 103 7.12 -0.28 6.20
CA VAL A 103 5.75 -0.27 5.66
C VAL A 103 4.77 -0.64 6.77
N THR A 104 3.60 -0.05 6.76
CA THR A 104 2.49 -0.42 7.64
C THR A 104 1.54 -1.34 6.90
N VAL A 105 1.15 -2.44 7.51
CA VAL A 105 0.07 -3.32 7.07
C VAL A 105 -1.18 -3.02 7.87
N VAL A 106 -2.34 -3.10 7.22
CA VAL A 106 -3.63 -2.82 7.82
C VAL A 106 -4.59 -3.94 7.42
N ALA A 107 -5.26 -4.56 8.39
CA ALA A 107 -6.23 -5.61 8.15
C ALA A 107 -7.46 -5.06 7.40
N LEU A 108 -7.89 -5.78 6.37
CA LEU A 108 -9.07 -5.45 5.56
C LEU A 108 -10.18 -6.50 5.77
N ASP A 109 -10.51 -6.77 7.04
CA ASP A 109 -11.45 -7.84 7.43
C ASP A 109 -12.84 -7.66 6.83
N HIS A 110 -13.23 -6.44 6.51
CA HIS A 110 -14.48 -6.16 5.80
C HIS A 110 -14.51 -6.73 4.37
N TYR A 111 -13.37 -7.07 3.78
CA TYR A 111 -13.31 -7.75 2.49
C TYR A 111 -13.68 -9.23 2.60
N LEU A 112 -13.41 -9.84 3.76
CA LEU A 112 -13.70 -11.26 3.98
C LEU A 112 -15.20 -11.57 3.85
N SER A 113 -16.04 -10.75 4.46
CA SER A 113 -17.49 -10.95 4.47
C SER A 113 -18.13 -10.80 3.09
N LYS A 114 -17.57 -9.95 2.23
CA LYS A 114 -18.17 -9.60 0.94
C LYS A 114 -17.53 -10.34 -0.23
N TRP A 115 -16.22 -10.54 -0.18
CA TRP A 115 -15.44 -11.12 -1.29
C TRP A 115 -14.73 -12.42 -0.94
N GLN A 116 -14.90 -12.90 0.29
CA GLN A 116 -14.23 -14.10 0.81
C GLN A 116 -12.71 -14.04 0.65
N SER A 117 -12.16 -12.83 0.70
CA SER A 117 -10.73 -12.57 0.54
C SER A 117 -10.12 -12.09 1.85
N GLN A 118 -9.13 -12.82 2.34
CA GLN A 118 -8.28 -12.38 3.45
C GLN A 118 -7.26 -11.39 2.92
N SER A 119 -7.61 -10.10 2.99
CA SER A 119 -6.87 -9.02 2.36
C SER A 119 -6.15 -8.14 3.36
N ILE A 120 -4.98 -7.67 2.97
CA ILE A 120 -4.17 -6.69 3.70
C ILE A 120 -3.92 -5.47 2.83
N GLY A 121 -4.07 -4.28 3.41
CA GLY A 121 -3.63 -3.04 2.81
C GLY A 121 -2.19 -2.70 3.20
N LEU A 122 -1.39 -2.24 2.25
CA LEU A 122 -0.07 -1.65 2.52
C LEU A 122 -0.16 -0.12 2.47
N THR A 123 0.35 0.54 3.50
CA THR A 123 0.41 2.00 3.59
C THR A 123 1.73 2.46 4.21
N ASP A 124 2.02 3.76 4.13
CA ASP A 124 3.22 4.38 4.72
C ASP A 124 4.53 3.68 4.34
N LEU A 125 4.63 3.22 3.10
CA LEU A 125 5.88 2.71 2.57
C LEU A 125 6.93 3.83 2.51
N ALA A 126 7.98 3.67 3.27
CA ALA A 126 9.05 4.65 3.39
C ALA A 126 10.42 3.99 3.22
N VAL A 127 11.25 4.59 2.36
CA VAL A 127 12.67 4.27 2.21
C VAL A 127 13.44 5.59 2.33
N PRO A 128 14.29 5.78 3.35
CA PRO A 128 15.10 6.98 3.48
C PRO A 128 15.89 7.31 2.21
N LYS A 129 16.06 8.58 1.90
CA LYS A 129 16.72 9.01 0.64
C LYS A 129 18.09 8.34 0.42
N ALA A 130 18.89 8.21 1.49
CA ALA A 130 20.19 7.58 1.45
C ALA A 130 20.14 6.07 1.11
N GLU A 131 19.01 5.41 1.36
CA GLU A 131 18.80 3.97 1.17
C GLU A 131 18.01 3.65 -0.11
N GLN A 132 17.60 4.66 -0.87
CA GLN A 132 16.85 4.46 -2.09
C GLN A 132 17.71 3.85 -3.20
N ARG A 133 17.05 3.22 -4.19
CA ARG A 133 17.69 2.56 -5.34
C ARG A 133 18.63 1.41 -4.99
N GLN A 134 18.66 0.98 -3.73
CA GLN A 134 19.46 -0.15 -3.25
C GLN A 134 18.67 -1.47 -3.18
N GLY A 135 17.39 -1.48 -3.56
CA GLY A 135 16.52 -2.68 -3.55
C GLY A 135 15.84 -2.94 -2.20
N PHE A 136 16.04 -2.09 -1.19
CA PHE A 136 15.46 -2.31 0.14
C PHE A 136 13.93 -2.24 0.13
N GLY A 137 13.32 -1.33 -0.63
CA GLY A 137 11.87 -1.28 -0.77
C GLY A 137 11.29 -2.58 -1.35
N GLN A 138 11.90 -3.12 -2.39
CA GLN A 138 11.50 -4.38 -2.98
C GLN A 138 11.70 -5.56 -2.01
N ALA A 139 12.84 -5.62 -1.32
CA ALA A 139 13.13 -6.65 -0.34
C ALA A 139 12.14 -6.62 0.84
N LEU A 140 11.76 -5.41 1.30
CA LEU A 140 10.75 -5.21 2.34
C LEU A 140 9.40 -5.74 1.89
N ILE A 141 8.87 -5.27 0.75
CA ILE A 141 7.54 -5.68 0.25
C ILE A 141 7.48 -7.19 0.06
N LEU A 142 8.45 -7.79 -0.66
CA LEU A 142 8.50 -9.23 -0.89
C LEU A 142 8.64 -10.04 0.42
N GLY A 143 9.36 -9.50 1.41
CA GLY A 143 9.47 -10.09 2.73
C GLY A 143 8.14 -10.09 3.48
N VAL A 144 7.42 -8.97 3.45
CA VAL A 144 6.09 -8.83 4.04
C VAL A 144 5.08 -9.74 3.35
N MET A 145 5.02 -9.74 2.01
CA MET A 145 4.10 -10.59 1.24
C MET A 145 4.31 -12.07 1.57
N ARG A 146 5.56 -12.52 1.70
CA ARG A 146 5.85 -13.91 2.13
C ARG A 146 5.31 -14.17 3.53
N ARG A 147 5.53 -13.26 4.48
CA ARG A 147 5.03 -13.39 5.85
C ARG A 147 3.50 -13.46 5.88
N LEU A 148 2.83 -12.58 5.14
CA LEU A 148 1.37 -12.56 5.04
C LEU A 148 0.81 -13.86 4.43
N ARG A 149 1.45 -14.39 3.39
CA ARG A 149 1.07 -15.68 2.81
C ARG A 149 1.22 -16.83 3.80
N ASP A 150 2.30 -16.83 4.59
CA ASP A 150 2.51 -17.84 5.64
C ASP A 150 1.44 -17.74 6.75
N GLU A 151 0.80 -16.56 6.91
CA GLU A 151 -0.34 -16.28 7.81
C GLU A 151 -1.70 -16.43 7.11
N LEU A 152 -1.73 -17.03 5.91
CA LEU A 152 -2.93 -17.38 5.13
C LEU A 152 -3.68 -16.17 4.54
N PHE A 153 -3.08 -15.01 4.47
CA PHE A 153 -3.63 -13.93 3.66
C PHE A 153 -3.53 -14.28 2.18
N THR A 154 -4.58 -13.94 1.43
CA THR A 154 -4.70 -14.29 0.01
C THR A 154 -4.44 -13.12 -0.92
N GLN A 155 -4.61 -11.89 -0.44
CA GLN A 155 -4.51 -10.69 -1.26
C GLN A 155 -3.82 -9.54 -0.52
N VAL A 156 -3.02 -8.79 -1.25
CA VAL A 156 -2.44 -7.53 -0.79
C VAL A 156 -2.86 -6.40 -1.71
N GLU A 157 -3.27 -5.29 -1.12
CA GLU A 157 -3.66 -4.08 -1.84
C GLU A 157 -2.75 -2.91 -1.45
N CYS A 158 -2.44 -2.06 -2.40
CA CYS A 158 -1.66 -0.85 -2.18
C CYS A 158 -2.09 0.24 -3.16
N HIS A 159 -1.94 1.49 -2.77
CA HIS A 159 -2.24 2.64 -3.61
C HIS A 159 -0.99 3.46 -3.89
N ALA A 160 -0.92 4.04 -5.08
CA ALA A 160 0.15 4.94 -5.46
C ALA A 160 -0.40 6.19 -6.18
N PRO A 161 0.12 7.39 -5.91
CA PRO A 161 -0.17 8.55 -6.74
C PRO A 161 0.24 8.29 -8.19
N ASP A 162 -0.59 8.67 -9.15
CA ASP A 162 -0.34 8.38 -10.58
C ASP A 162 0.99 8.97 -11.09
N GLY A 163 1.41 10.12 -10.59
CA GLY A 163 2.70 10.73 -10.92
C GLY A 163 3.91 10.12 -10.21
N ASN A 164 3.76 9.10 -9.36
CA ASN A 164 4.86 8.47 -8.61
C ASN A 164 5.42 7.25 -9.33
N GLU A 165 6.22 7.47 -10.39
CA GLU A 165 6.83 6.39 -11.17
C GLU A 165 7.72 5.45 -10.34
N ALA A 166 8.34 5.96 -9.27
CA ALA A 166 9.15 5.12 -8.39
C ALA A 166 8.31 4.12 -7.60
N ALA A 167 7.13 4.53 -7.10
CA ALA A 167 6.22 3.63 -6.42
C ALA A 167 5.58 2.63 -7.40
N LYS A 168 5.16 3.09 -8.58
CA LYS A 168 4.60 2.24 -9.65
C LYS A 168 5.57 1.14 -10.02
N GLY A 169 6.79 1.50 -10.43
CA GLY A 169 7.81 0.52 -10.81
C GLY A 169 8.21 -0.43 -9.67
N LEU A 170 8.19 0.05 -8.42
CA LEU A 170 8.44 -0.81 -7.26
C LEU A 170 7.32 -1.84 -7.09
N LEU A 171 6.05 -1.44 -7.12
CA LEU A 171 4.91 -2.34 -6.97
C LEU A 171 4.85 -3.37 -8.10
N GLU A 172 5.01 -2.94 -9.34
CA GLU A 172 5.06 -3.83 -10.51
C GLU A 172 6.21 -4.85 -10.42
N SER A 173 7.39 -4.41 -9.97
CA SER A 173 8.54 -5.30 -9.73
C SER A 173 8.32 -6.31 -8.62
N CYS A 174 7.35 -6.07 -7.73
CA CYS A 174 6.91 -6.99 -6.69
C CYS A 174 5.71 -7.86 -7.11
N GLY A 175 5.25 -7.77 -8.36
CA GLY A 175 4.15 -8.59 -8.90
C GLY A 175 2.75 -8.00 -8.70
N PHE A 176 2.64 -6.77 -8.23
CA PHE A 176 1.35 -6.09 -8.19
C PHE A 176 0.86 -5.73 -9.58
N LYS A 177 -0.46 -5.77 -9.75
CA LYS A 177 -1.14 -5.36 -10.98
C LYS A 177 -2.07 -4.20 -10.65
N GLN A 178 -2.08 -3.19 -11.50
CA GLN A 178 -3.08 -2.14 -11.41
C GLN A 178 -4.46 -2.74 -11.75
N VAL A 179 -5.42 -2.55 -10.86
CA VAL A 179 -6.78 -3.07 -11.00
C VAL A 179 -7.80 -1.96 -11.21
N ASP A 180 -7.53 -0.76 -10.71
CA ASP A 180 -8.39 0.40 -10.87
C ASP A 180 -7.58 1.69 -10.67
N ALA A 181 -8.28 2.81 -10.72
CA ALA A 181 -7.77 4.12 -10.30
C ALA A 181 -8.87 4.88 -9.57
N GLY A 182 -8.49 5.85 -8.77
CA GLY A 182 -9.41 6.74 -8.08
C GLY A 182 -9.08 8.21 -8.37
N SER A 183 -10.10 8.99 -8.67
CA SER A 183 -9.98 10.44 -8.90
C SER A 183 -10.47 11.21 -7.69
N VAL A 184 -9.66 12.17 -7.23
CA VAL A 184 -10.02 13.13 -6.19
C VAL A 184 -10.63 14.35 -6.84
N PHE A 185 -11.80 14.74 -6.37
CA PHE A 185 -12.51 15.91 -6.89
C PHE A 185 -12.52 17.02 -5.85
N GLN A 186 -12.25 18.24 -6.29
CA GLN A 186 -12.27 19.43 -5.45
C GLN A 186 -13.08 20.52 -6.12
N ARG A 187 -13.85 21.25 -5.33
CA ARG A 187 -14.51 22.46 -5.81
C ARG A 187 -13.46 23.57 -5.94
N PRO A 188 -13.38 24.28 -7.09
CA PRO A 188 -12.51 25.43 -7.22
C PRO A 188 -12.83 26.44 -6.11
N SER A 189 -11.80 27.02 -5.51
CA SER A 189 -11.97 28.16 -4.59
C SER A 189 -12.31 29.37 -5.44
N ASP A 190 -13.35 30.09 -5.06
CA ASP A 190 -13.67 31.39 -5.63
C ASP A 190 -12.56 32.39 -5.33
#